data_9e0eda8b94517fe862bfb88ca9254168
#
_entry.id   9e0eda8b94517fe862bfb88ca9254168
#
_cell.length_a   1.000
_cell.length_b   1.000
_cell.length_c   1.000
_cell.angle_alpha   90.00
_cell.angle_beta   90.00
_cell.angle_gamma   90.00
#
_symmetry.space_group_name_H-M   'P 1'
#
loop_
_entity.id
_entity.type
_entity.pdbx_description
1 polymer ?
#
loop_
_entity_poly.entity_id
_entity_poly.type
_entity_poly.pdbx_seq_one_letter_code
_entity_poly.pdbx_strand_id
1 'polypeptide(L)'
;VYSMRQAIEEGFILDVLQNYMTYNMYYKIAKAIPDDPELDTAAGVRAIRQFETLHPHNISQKTAIMLEQFRNVTRHKIGGKAKAMIVTPSRLHAVRYLLEFKRQIKEKGYTDLDVLVAFSGEVEDNGETYTEEKLNKTKSGETIKEKALPEAFHTDEYGMLIVAEKYQTGFDEPLLHTMFVDKKLSGVKAVQTLSRLNRTMRGKKDTFVLDFVNSAEDIRKAFEPYYEETVLEEETDPNVVYDLKNTLDEYR
;
A
#
# COMPACT_ATOMS: atom_id res chain seq x y z
N VAL A 1 -19.91 19.33 5.45
CA VAL A 1 -19.01 18.17 5.66
C VAL A 1 -17.62 18.55 5.17
N TYR A 2 -16.58 18.28 5.98
CA TYR A 2 -15.18 18.58 5.67
C TYR A 2 -14.69 17.61 4.57
N SER A 3 -14.28 18.12 3.42
CA SER A 3 -13.90 17.28 2.28
C SER A 3 -12.43 16.82 2.37
N MET A 4 -12.11 15.74 1.64
CA MET A 4 -10.73 15.27 1.54
C MET A 4 -9.82 16.35 0.89
N ARG A 5 -10.33 17.10 -0.08
CA ARG A 5 -9.60 18.23 -0.69
C ARG A 5 -9.22 19.27 0.35
N GLN A 6 -10.15 19.72 1.19
CA GLN A 6 -9.86 20.66 2.25
C GLN A 6 -8.80 20.14 3.21
N ALA A 7 -8.90 18.87 3.62
CA ALA A 7 -7.90 18.23 4.49
C ALA A 7 -6.50 18.18 3.87
N ILE A 8 -6.40 18.01 2.55
CA ILE A 8 -5.13 18.04 1.80
C ILE A 8 -4.60 19.48 1.73
N GLU A 9 -5.43 20.46 1.35
CA GLU A 9 -5.04 21.87 1.22
C GLU A 9 -4.58 22.45 2.55
N GLU A 10 -5.21 22.06 3.67
CA GLU A 10 -4.85 22.46 5.02
C GLU A 10 -3.67 21.66 5.62
N GLY A 11 -3.20 20.62 4.92
CA GLY A 11 -2.05 19.82 5.34
C GLY A 11 -2.32 18.81 6.45
N PHE A 12 -3.60 18.51 6.75
CA PHE A 12 -3.97 17.47 7.72
C PHE A 12 -3.72 16.06 7.21
N ILE A 13 -3.82 15.86 5.89
CA ILE A 13 -3.53 14.59 5.22
C ILE A 13 -2.72 14.84 3.95
N LEU A 14 -2.03 13.82 3.47
CA LEU A 14 -1.32 13.83 2.18
C LEU A 14 -2.24 13.34 1.06
N ASP A 15 -2.05 13.91 -0.15
CA ASP A 15 -2.71 13.42 -1.35
C ASP A 15 -2.06 12.11 -1.83
N VAL A 16 -2.78 11.00 -1.66
CA VAL A 16 -2.30 9.67 -2.04
C VAL A 16 -2.32 9.43 -3.54
N LEU A 17 -3.04 10.25 -4.31
CA LEU A 17 -3.12 10.14 -5.76
C LEU A 17 -2.05 10.97 -6.49
N GLN A 18 -1.36 11.87 -5.81
CA GLN A 18 -0.33 12.72 -6.41
C GLN A 18 0.79 11.92 -7.09
N ASN A 19 1.23 10.83 -6.48
CA ASN A 19 2.25 9.93 -7.01
C ASN A 19 1.69 8.51 -7.21
N TYR A 20 0.47 8.42 -7.72
CA TYR A 20 -0.14 7.16 -8.12
C TYR A 20 0.35 6.76 -9.52
N MET A 21 0.94 5.59 -9.63
CA MET A 21 1.52 5.07 -10.87
C MET A 21 1.00 3.67 -11.15
N THR A 22 0.53 3.43 -12.39
CA THR A 22 0.24 2.07 -12.83
C THR A 22 1.51 1.36 -13.28
N TYR A 23 1.52 0.02 -13.19
CA TYR A 23 2.65 -0.79 -13.65
C TYR A 23 2.97 -0.54 -15.14
N ASN A 24 1.97 -0.39 -15.99
CA ASN A 24 2.17 -0.09 -17.41
C ASN A 24 2.90 1.26 -17.60
N MET A 25 2.54 2.26 -16.83
CA MET A 25 3.21 3.57 -16.86
C MET A 25 4.64 3.47 -16.33
N TYR A 26 4.84 2.78 -15.20
CA TYR A 26 6.15 2.51 -14.61
C TYR A 26 7.07 1.79 -15.61
N TYR A 27 6.56 0.75 -16.28
CA TYR A 27 7.29 -0.04 -17.23
C TYR A 27 7.70 0.77 -18.49
N LYS A 28 6.79 1.61 -19.00
CA LYS A 28 7.09 2.52 -20.13
C LYS A 28 8.19 3.51 -19.77
N ILE A 29 8.15 4.10 -18.58
CA ILE A 29 9.18 5.02 -18.09
C ILE A 29 10.53 4.29 -17.92
N ALA A 30 10.52 3.10 -17.32
CA ALA A 30 11.73 2.34 -17.06
C ALA A 30 12.41 1.82 -18.32
N LYS A 31 11.67 1.55 -19.40
CA LYS A 31 12.19 0.97 -20.65
C LYS A 31 12.21 1.92 -21.83
N ALA A 32 11.69 3.14 -21.71
CA ALA A 32 11.61 4.14 -22.80
C ALA A 32 11.01 3.56 -24.11
N ILE A 33 9.99 2.71 -24.03
CA ILE A 33 9.38 2.02 -25.16
C ILE A 33 8.20 2.84 -25.71
N PRO A 34 8.08 3.05 -27.03
CA PRO A 34 6.91 3.66 -27.66
C PRO A 34 5.63 2.81 -27.49
N ASP A 35 4.47 3.46 -27.52
CA ASP A 35 3.15 2.85 -27.32
C ASP A 35 2.93 1.59 -28.16
N ASP A 36 2.50 0.49 -27.49
CA ASP A 36 2.10 -0.77 -28.13
C ASP A 36 0.56 -0.84 -28.18
N PRO A 37 -0.05 -1.19 -29.34
CA PRO A 37 -1.49 -1.17 -29.51
C PRO A 37 -2.22 -2.30 -28.75
N GLU A 38 -3.44 -2.01 -28.39
CA GLU A 38 -4.41 -2.75 -27.57
C GLU A 38 -4.58 -4.23 -27.96
N LEU A 39 -4.62 -5.10 -26.98
CA LEU A 39 -5.15 -6.45 -27.06
C LEU A 39 -6.50 -6.54 -26.35
N ASP A 40 -7.55 -6.65 -27.14
CA ASP A 40 -8.94 -6.73 -26.68
C ASP A 40 -9.44 -8.18 -26.69
N THR A 41 -9.84 -8.69 -25.52
CA THR A 41 -10.89 -9.74 -25.36
C THR A 41 -11.16 -10.04 -23.88
N ALA A 42 -12.24 -9.51 -23.33
CA ALA A 42 -12.49 -9.43 -21.89
C ALA A 42 -12.80 -10.75 -21.14
N ALA A 43 -13.26 -11.82 -21.79
CA ALA A 43 -13.67 -13.06 -21.11
C ALA A 43 -12.56 -14.11 -21.04
N GLY A 44 -11.76 -14.27 -22.10
CA GLY A 44 -10.59 -15.15 -22.10
C GLY A 44 -9.46 -14.65 -21.21
N VAL A 45 -9.32 -13.33 -21.12
CA VAL A 45 -8.33 -12.64 -20.29
C VAL A 45 -8.58 -12.85 -18.78
N ARG A 46 -9.83 -13.02 -18.31
CA ARG A 46 -10.10 -13.23 -16.86
C ARG A 46 -9.65 -14.60 -16.36
N ALA A 47 -9.90 -15.67 -17.09
CA ALA A 47 -9.49 -17.02 -16.68
C ALA A 47 -7.96 -17.18 -16.76
N ILE A 48 -7.34 -16.62 -17.80
CA ILE A 48 -5.88 -16.59 -17.96
C ILE A 48 -5.23 -15.75 -16.88
N ARG A 49 -5.76 -14.55 -16.57
CA ARG A 49 -5.24 -13.70 -15.49
C ARG A 49 -5.28 -14.35 -14.12
N GLN A 50 -6.32 -15.11 -13.79
CA GLN A 50 -6.43 -15.76 -12.48
C GLN A 50 -5.40 -16.89 -12.31
N PHE A 51 -5.04 -17.57 -13.39
CA PHE A 51 -3.97 -18.58 -13.42
C PHE A 51 -2.59 -17.91 -13.44
N GLU A 52 -2.43 -16.84 -14.18
CA GLU A 52 -1.17 -16.09 -14.32
C GLU A 52 -0.77 -15.35 -13.04
N THR A 53 -1.72 -14.86 -12.23
CA THR A 53 -1.39 -14.07 -11.01
C THR A 53 -0.68 -14.88 -9.95
N LEU A 54 -0.95 -16.19 -9.85
CA LEU A 54 -0.28 -17.12 -8.94
C LEU A 54 0.95 -17.80 -9.57
N HIS A 55 1.22 -17.55 -10.85
CA HIS A 55 2.36 -18.17 -11.52
C HIS A 55 3.68 -17.68 -10.88
N PRO A 56 4.61 -18.61 -10.53
CA PRO A 56 5.86 -18.25 -9.84
C PRO A 56 6.66 -17.16 -10.54
N HIS A 57 6.68 -17.16 -11.88
CA HIS A 57 7.38 -16.14 -12.66
C HIS A 57 6.78 -14.74 -12.48
N ASN A 58 5.46 -14.61 -12.45
CA ASN A 58 4.78 -13.33 -12.26
C ASN A 58 5.03 -12.77 -10.84
N ILE A 59 4.89 -13.62 -9.81
CA ILE A 59 5.20 -13.26 -8.43
C ILE A 59 6.67 -12.85 -8.30
N SER A 60 7.59 -13.60 -8.91
CA SER A 60 9.01 -13.30 -8.87
C SER A 60 9.37 -11.96 -9.52
N GLN A 61 8.80 -11.66 -10.70
CA GLN A 61 9.02 -10.38 -11.38
C GLN A 61 8.48 -9.19 -10.58
N LYS A 62 7.24 -9.28 -10.09
CA LYS A 62 6.65 -8.23 -9.26
C LYS A 62 7.43 -8.02 -7.97
N THR A 63 7.86 -9.10 -7.32
CA THR A 63 8.71 -9.04 -6.12
C THR A 63 10.02 -8.30 -6.39
N ALA A 64 10.68 -8.60 -7.51
CA ALA A 64 11.92 -7.92 -7.89
C ALA A 64 11.72 -6.42 -8.07
N ILE A 65 10.63 -6.01 -8.75
CA ILE A 65 10.28 -4.60 -8.95
C ILE A 65 9.98 -3.90 -7.60
N MET A 66 9.19 -4.54 -6.74
CA MET A 66 8.86 -3.98 -5.42
C MET A 66 10.10 -3.83 -4.53
N LEU A 67 11.00 -4.82 -4.53
CA LEU A 67 12.27 -4.76 -3.82
C LEU A 67 13.17 -3.64 -4.33
N GLU A 68 13.30 -3.51 -5.65
CA GLU A 68 14.12 -2.47 -6.28
C GLU A 68 13.58 -1.08 -5.96
N GLN A 69 12.26 -0.86 -6.12
CA GLN A 69 11.61 0.39 -5.79
C GLN A 69 11.74 0.74 -4.30
N PHE A 70 11.58 -0.24 -3.42
CA PHE A 70 11.77 -0.04 -1.99
C PHE A 70 13.21 0.38 -1.67
N ARG A 71 14.20 -0.32 -2.17
CA ARG A 71 15.60 -0.06 -1.88
C ARG A 71 16.12 1.25 -2.48
N ASN A 72 15.72 1.54 -3.71
CA ASN A 72 16.25 2.71 -4.42
C ASN A 72 15.53 4.01 -4.05
N VAL A 73 14.27 3.93 -3.64
CA VAL A 73 13.45 5.12 -3.38
C VAL A 73 12.87 5.11 -1.96
N THR A 74 11.99 4.16 -1.65
CA THR A 74 11.17 4.21 -0.42
C THR A 74 12.02 4.28 0.85
N ARG A 75 13.00 3.40 0.99
CA ARG A 75 13.84 3.33 2.20
C ARG A 75 14.57 4.63 2.56
N HIS A 76 14.77 5.52 1.60
CA HIS A 76 15.45 6.80 1.81
C HIS A 76 14.48 7.92 2.24
N LYS A 77 13.19 7.67 2.18
CA LYS A 77 12.16 8.61 2.63
C LYS A 77 12.05 8.63 4.15
N ILE A 78 11.46 9.69 4.68
CA ILE A 78 11.22 9.88 6.12
C ILE A 78 12.50 9.66 6.96
N GLY A 79 13.63 10.21 6.49
CA GLY A 79 14.91 10.07 7.19
C GLY A 79 15.43 8.63 7.26
N GLY A 80 15.10 7.79 6.29
CA GLY A 80 15.51 6.38 6.25
C GLY A 80 14.57 5.40 6.95
N LYS A 81 13.40 5.87 7.42
CA LYS A 81 12.45 5.07 8.21
C LYS A 81 11.18 4.67 7.45
N ALA A 82 11.06 5.09 6.19
CA ALA A 82 9.85 4.84 5.41
C ALA A 82 9.61 3.34 5.19
N LYS A 83 8.34 2.97 5.27
CA LYS A 83 7.85 1.61 5.14
C LYS A 83 6.95 1.45 3.92
N ALA A 84 6.81 0.21 3.47
CA ALA A 84 5.91 -0.14 2.38
C ALA A 84 4.90 -1.21 2.78
N MET A 85 3.71 -1.16 2.16
CA MET A 85 2.68 -2.19 2.26
C MET A 85 2.42 -2.81 0.89
N ILE A 86 2.27 -4.13 0.85
CA ILE A 86 1.89 -4.88 -0.34
C ILE A 86 0.47 -5.42 -0.15
N VAL A 87 -0.49 -4.94 -0.95
CA VAL A 87 -1.90 -5.37 -0.88
C VAL A 87 -2.13 -6.47 -1.89
N THR A 88 -2.48 -7.67 -1.40
CA THR A 88 -2.63 -8.88 -2.21
C THR A 88 -4.09 -9.31 -2.35
N PRO A 89 -4.46 -10.04 -3.44
CA PRO A 89 -5.84 -10.46 -3.67
C PRO A 89 -6.32 -11.58 -2.75
N SER A 90 -5.42 -12.40 -2.23
CA SER A 90 -5.76 -13.52 -1.33
C SER A 90 -4.61 -13.86 -0.38
N ARG A 91 -4.93 -14.67 0.65
CA ARG A 91 -3.97 -15.23 1.61
C ARG A 91 -2.89 -16.05 0.91
N LEU A 92 -3.25 -16.83 -0.09
CA LEU A 92 -2.29 -17.64 -0.86
C LEU A 92 -1.29 -16.75 -1.61
N HIS A 93 -1.73 -15.65 -2.20
CA HIS A 93 -0.82 -14.67 -2.80
C HIS A 93 0.12 -14.08 -1.74
N ALA A 94 -0.40 -13.73 -0.56
CA ALA A 94 0.43 -13.17 0.51
C ALA A 94 1.52 -14.13 0.96
N VAL A 95 1.20 -15.42 1.12
CA VAL A 95 2.18 -16.47 1.45
C VAL A 95 3.24 -16.59 0.37
N ARG A 96 2.83 -16.73 -0.91
CA ARG A 96 3.77 -16.89 -2.03
C ARG A 96 4.65 -15.65 -2.21
N TYR A 97 4.11 -14.45 -2.05
CA TYR A 97 4.91 -13.23 -2.05
C TYR A 97 5.93 -13.23 -0.91
N LEU A 98 5.54 -13.56 0.32
CA LEU A 98 6.47 -13.60 1.45
C LEU A 98 7.64 -14.56 1.20
N LEU A 99 7.34 -15.78 0.75
CA LEU A 99 8.36 -16.77 0.45
C LEU A 99 9.32 -16.28 -0.64
N GLU A 100 8.78 -15.65 -1.68
CA GLU A 100 9.57 -15.10 -2.77
C GLU A 100 10.40 -13.88 -2.35
N PHE A 101 9.85 -12.97 -1.53
CA PHE A 101 10.61 -11.87 -0.94
C PHE A 101 11.79 -12.40 -0.11
N LYS A 102 11.56 -13.37 0.77
CA LYS A 102 12.62 -13.98 1.59
C LYS A 102 13.69 -14.65 0.73
N ARG A 103 13.30 -15.34 -0.35
CA ARG A 103 14.21 -15.94 -1.31
C ARG A 103 15.10 -14.88 -1.98
N GLN A 104 14.49 -13.83 -2.56
CA GLN A 104 15.24 -12.78 -3.26
C GLN A 104 16.11 -11.93 -2.33
N ILE A 105 15.62 -11.60 -1.13
CA ILE A 105 16.40 -10.89 -0.10
C ILE A 105 17.67 -11.68 0.25
N LYS A 106 17.51 -12.99 0.47
CA LYS A 106 18.64 -13.90 0.76
C LYS A 106 19.63 -13.99 -0.42
N GLU A 107 19.14 -14.20 -1.65
CA GLU A 107 19.98 -14.30 -2.85
C GLU A 107 20.75 -13.01 -3.14
N LYS A 108 20.13 -11.85 -2.89
CA LYS A 108 20.76 -10.54 -3.07
C LYS A 108 21.66 -10.13 -1.88
N GLY A 109 21.72 -10.94 -0.81
CA GLY A 109 22.53 -10.65 0.38
C GLY A 109 22.05 -9.44 1.19
N TYR A 110 20.77 -9.09 1.14
CA TYR A 110 20.23 -7.96 1.89
C TYR A 110 20.04 -8.36 3.37
N THR A 111 20.83 -7.77 4.27
CA THR A 111 20.79 -8.04 5.72
C THR A 111 20.03 -6.98 6.51
N ASP A 112 19.71 -5.87 5.87
CA ASP A 112 19.11 -4.67 6.44
C ASP A 112 17.62 -4.51 6.13
N LEU A 113 16.98 -5.56 5.60
CA LEU A 113 15.56 -5.57 5.24
C LEU A 113 14.95 -6.92 5.59
N ASP A 114 13.82 -6.89 6.28
CA ASP A 114 12.94 -8.05 6.43
C ASP A 114 11.49 -7.66 6.15
N VAL A 115 10.65 -8.68 5.92
CA VAL A 115 9.27 -8.56 5.45
C VAL A 115 8.35 -9.36 6.34
N LEU A 116 7.27 -8.74 6.78
CA LEU A 116 6.20 -9.36 7.54
C LEU A 116 4.97 -9.64 6.65
N VAL A 117 4.11 -10.55 7.10
CA VAL A 117 2.82 -10.85 6.44
C VAL A 117 1.67 -10.79 7.43
N ALA A 118 0.52 -10.31 6.98
CA ALA A 118 -0.70 -10.20 7.78
C ALA A 118 -1.91 -10.77 7.04
N PHE A 119 -2.48 -11.84 7.58
CA PHE A 119 -3.73 -12.44 7.13
C PHE A 119 -4.38 -13.23 8.27
N SER A 120 -5.68 -13.52 8.18
CA SER A 120 -6.39 -14.30 9.19
C SER A 120 -6.57 -15.76 8.76
N GLY A 121 -6.51 -16.67 9.73
CA GLY A 121 -6.68 -18.11 9.51
C GLY A 121 -5.44 -18.77 8.92
N GLU A 122 -5.65 -19.85 8.18
CA GLU A 122 -4.60 -20.68 7.59
C GLU A 122 -4.74 -20.83 6.09
N VAL A 123 -3.64 -21.20 5.43
CA VAL A 123 -3.55 -21.42 3.99
C VAL A 123 -2.77 -22.69 3.73
N GLU A 124 -3.30 -23.56 2.87
CA GLU A 124 -2.57 -24.71 2.36
C GLU A 124 -1.95 -24.39 1.01
N ASP A 125 -0.68 -24.67 0.84
CA ASP A 125 0.03 -24.57 -0.44
C ASP A 125 1.10 -25.67 -0.52
N ASN A 126 1.08 -26.44 -1.62
CA ASN A 126 2.02 -27.53 -1.88
C ASN A 126 2.15 -28.56 -0.73
N GLY A 127 1.04 -28.85 -0.03
CA GLY A 127 1.01 -29.81 1.08
C GLY A 127 1.51 -29.26 2.43
N GLU A 128 1.83 -27.97 2.50
CA GLU A 128 2.18 -27.28 3.74
C GLU A 128 1.07 -26.35 4.18
N THR A 129 0.86 -26.25 5.51
CA THR A 129 -0.11 -25.32 6.11
C THR A 129 0.63 -24.13 6.71
N TYR A 130 0.26 -22.93 6.25
CA TYR A 130 0.82 -21.66 6.67
C TYR A 130 -0.16 -20.86 7.52
N THR A 131 0.35 -20.28 8.60
CA THR A 131 -0.36 -19.26 9.41
C THR A 131 0.52 -18.03 9.55
N GLU A 132 -0.09 -16.89 9.87
CA GLU A 132 0.64 -15.65 10.11
C GLU A 132 1.77 -15.84 11.13
N GLU A 133 1.48 -16.51 12.26
CA GLU A 133 2.45 -16.76 13.33
C GLU A 133 3.59 -17.72 12.94
N LYS A 134 3.33 -18.70 12.08
CA LYS A 134 4.39 -19.59 11.56
C LYS A 134 5.36 -18.83 10.65
N LEU A 135 4.86 -17.85 9.91
CA LEU A 135 5.61 -17.13 8.89
C LEU A 135 6.39 -15.93 9.44
N ASN A 136 5.83 -15.24 10.46
CA ASN A 136 6.45 -14.06 11.05
C ASN A 136 7.38 -14.47 12.20
N LYS A 137 8.67 -14.27 11.98
CA LYS A 137 9.71 -14.57 12.96
C LYS A 137 10.62 -13.37 13.16
N THR A 138 11.09 -13.19 14.38
CA THR A 138 12.19 -12.25 14.66
C THR A 138 13.50 -12.78 14.09
N LYS A 139 14.53 -11.96 14.05
CA LYS A 139 15.90 -12.40 13.67
C LYS A 139 16.45 -13.47 14.60
N SER A 140 16.00 -13.52 15.86
CA SER A 140 16.33 -14.60 16.82
C SER A 140 15.54 -15.88 16.59
N GLY A 141 14.56 -15.89 15.65
CA GLY A 141 13.71 -17.05 15.34
C GLY A 141 12.45 -17.17 16.20
N GLU A 142 12.20 -16.21 17.09
CA GLU A 142 10.99 -16.19 17.90
C GLU A 142 9.76 -15.83 17.08
N THR A 143 8.60 -16.41 17.44
CA THR A 143 7.33 -16.15 16.76
C THR A 143 6.77 -14.77 17.13
N ILE A 144 6.46 -13.96 16.13
CA ILE A 144 5.72 -12.72 16.30
C ILE A 144 4.23 -13.05 16.32
N LYS A 145 3.59 -12.86 17.48
CA LYS A 145 2.16 -13.09 17.65
C LYS A 145 1.36 -11.99 16.95
N GLU A 146 0.14 -12.32 16.53
CA GLU A 146 -0.77 -11.40 15.82
C GLU A 146 -0.90 -10.02 16.48
N LYS A 147 -1.08 -9.98 17.80
CA LYS A 147 -1.21 -8.71 18.55
C LYS A 147 0.06 -7.87 18.57
N ALA A 148 1.23 -8.50 18.45
CA ALA A 148 2.53 -7.82 18.45
C ALA A 148 2.98 -7.40 17.04
N LEU A 149 2.27 -7.83 15.98
CA LEU A 149 2.65 -7.57 14.61
C LEU A 149 2.73 -6.06 14.26
N PRO A 150 1.77 -5.20 14.66
CA PRO A 150 1.86 -3.76 14.41
C PRO A 150 3.10 -3.12 15.06
N GLU A 151 3.40 -3.48 16.31
CA GLU A 151 4.58 -2.98 17.02
C GLU A 151 5.88 -3.48 16.39
N ALA A 152 5.94 -4.77 16.01
CA ALA A 152 7.08 -5.31 15.29
C ALA A 152 7.30 -4.59 13.96
N PHE A 153 6.25 -4.34 13.19
CA PHE A 153 6.34 -3.61 11.93
C PHE A 153 6.80 -2.17 12.13
N HIS A 154 6.48 -1.53 13.24
CA HIS A 154 6.94 -0.17 13.55
C HIS A 154 8.45 -0.08 13.78
N THR A 155 9.12 -1.16 14.15
CA THR A 155 10.58 -1.18 14.37
C THR A 155 11.37 -1.01 13.06
N ASP A 156 12.63 -0.59 13.15
CA ASP A 156 13.52 -0.44 11.99
C ASP A 156 13.92 -1.79 11.34
N GLU A 157 13.57 -2.91 11.97
CA GLU A 157 13.91 -4.26 11.50
C GLU A 157 13.12 -4.67 10.25
N TYR A 158 11.85 -4.23 10.17
CA TYR A 158 10.95 -4.60 9.07
C TYR A 158 10.59 -3.38 8.22
N GLY A 159 10.92 -3.46 6.93
CA GLY A 159 10.63 -2.37 5.98
C GLY A 159 9.32 -2.56 5.22
N MET A 160 8.82 -3.79 5.12
CA MET A 160 7.68 -4.13 4.26
C MET A 160 6.69 -5.04 4.98
N LEU A 161 5.38 -4.82 4.71
CA LEU A 161 4.28 -5.62 5.23
C LEU A 161 3.37 -6.09 4.09
N ILE A 162 3.24 -7.39 3.92
CA ILE A 162 2.32 -8.00 2.95
C ILE A 162 0.98 -8.27 3.63
N VAL A 163 -0.12 -7.82 3.03
CA VAL A 163 -1.46 -7.95 3.61
C VAL A 163 -2.45 -8.63 2.68
N ALA A 164 -3.26 -9.52 3.23
CA ALA A 164 -4.42 -10.09 2.58
C ALA A 164 -5.67 -9.82 3.43
N GLU A 165 -6.50 -8.84 3.01
CA GLU A 165 -7.72 -8.38 3.67
C GLU A 165 -7.56 -7.77 5.07
N LYS A 166 -6.54 -8.18 5.81
CA LYS A 166 -6.17 -7.65 7.11
C LYS A 166 -5.43 -6.31 6.94
N TYR A 167 -5.64 -5.38 7.88
CA TYR A 167 -5.01 -4.04 7.91
C TYR A 167 -5.32 -3.11 6.72
N GLN A 168 -6.21 -3.49 5.82
CA GLN A 168 -6.75 -2.55 4.82
C GLN A 168 -7.65 -1.49 5.48
N THR A 169 -8.18 -1.80 6.67
CA THR A 169 -8.89 -0.87 7.55
C THR A 169 -8.35 -0.99 8.97
N GLY A 170 -8.44 0.09 9.78
CA GLY A 170 -8.09 0.05 11.20
C GLY A 170 -6.59 -0.05 11.54
N PHE A 171 -5.69 0.00 10.56
CA PHE A 171 -4.24 -0.01 10.77
C PHE A 171 -3.67 1.41 10.65
N ASP A 172 -2.89 1.82 11.64
CA ASP A 172 -2.26 3.14 11.67
C ASP A 172 -0.73 3.01 11.79
N GLU A 173 -0.02 3.34 10.70
CA GLU A 173 1.44 3.38 10.64
C GLU A 173 1.88 4.66 9.91
N PRO A 174 2.24 5.72 10.64
CA PRO A 174 2.64 6.99 10.03
C PRO A 174 3.88 6.89 9.12
N LEU A 175 4.78 5.91 9.37
CA LEU A 175 5.95 5.66 8.53
C LEU A 175 5.61 5.02 7.19
N LEU A 176 4.35 4.58 6.99
CA LEU A 176 3.91 3.99 5.74
C LEU A 176 3.90 5.03 4.62
N HIS A 177 4.87 4.93 3.72
CA HIS A 177 5.09 5.86 2.61
C HIS A 177 4.63 5.28 1.27
N THR A 178 4.87 3.99 1.05
CA THR A 178 4.67 3.32 -0.24
C THR A 178 3.63 2.21 -0.12
N MET A 179 2.78 2.10 -1.14
CA MET A 179 1.87 0.96 -1.29
C MET A 179 2.05 0.32 -2.67
N PHE A 180 2.23 -0.99 -2.66
CA PHE A 180 2.20 -1.83 -3.85
C PHE A 180 0.86 -2.54 -3.91
N VAL A 181 0.09 -2.33 -4.97
CA VAL A 181 -1.28 -2.84 -5.09
C VAL A 181 -1.33 -3.95 -6.14
N ASP A 182 -1.53 -5.18 -5.70
CA ASP A 182 -1.76 -6.34 -6.57
C ASP A 182 -3.17 -6.90 -6.35
N LYS A 183 -4.14 -6.04 -6.11
CA LYS A 183 -5.54 -6.40 -5.85
C LYS A 183 -6.48 -5.46 -6.58
N LYS A 184 -7.57 -5.99 -7.15
CA LYS A 184 -8.62 -5.13 -7.69
C LYS A 184 -9.28 -4.35 -6.56
N LEU A 185 -9.20 -3.02 -6.65
CA LEU A 185 -9.81 -2.07 -5.74
C LEU A 185 -10.90 -1.30 -6.47
N SER A 186 -12.00 -0.98 -5.77
CA SER A 186 -13.09 -0.16 -6.31
C SER A 186 -13.88 0.54 -5.21
N GLY A 187 -14.48 1.67 -5.52
CA GLY A 187 -15.34 2.45 -4.62
C GLY A 187 -14.70 2.69 -3.26
N VAL A 188 -15.49 2.58 -2.20
CA VAL A 188 -15.06 2.82 -0.80
C VAL A 188 -13.82 2.02 -0.41
N LYS A 189 -13.68 0.78 -0.90
CA LYS A 189 -12.50 -0.07 -0.58
C LYS A 189 -11.21 0.51 -1.14
N ALA A 190 -11.23 1.13 -2.32
CA ALA A 190 -10.06 1.80 -2.87
C ALA A 190 -9.63 2.96 -1.98
N VAL A 191 -10.57 3.81 -1.59
CA VAL A 191 -10.32 4.96 -0.70
C VAL A 191 -9.80 4.49 0.65
N GLN A 192 -10.47 3.55 1.31
CA GLN A 192 -10.08 3.02 2.61
C GLN A 192 -8.68 2.39 2.61
N THR A 193 -8.33 1.67 1.55
CA THR A 193 -7.03 1.01 1.42
C THR A 193 -5.92 2.03 1.19
N LEU A 194 -6.06 2.88 0.17
CA LEU A 194 -5.01 3.85 -0.20
C LEU A 194 -4.83 4.95 0.84
N SER A 195 -5.90 5.36 1.53
CA SER A 195 -5.83 6.36 2.61
C SER A 195 -5.03 5.90 3.84
N ARG A 196 -4.53 4.66 3.89
CA ARG A 196 -3.53 4.27 4.90
C ARG A 196 -2.22 5.05 4.74
N LEU A 197 -1.94 5.54 3.54
CA LEU A 197 -0.74 6.34 3.24
C LEU A 197 -0.87 7.81 3.65
N ASN A 198 -2.08 8.34 3.82
CA ASN A 198 -2.32 9.78 3.91
C ASN A 198 -1.90 10.43 5.24
N ARG A 199 -1.48 9.63 6.23
CA ARG A 199 -1.04 10.13 7.54
C ARG A 199 0.15 11.07 7.40
N THR A 200 0.01 12.26 7.99
CA THR A 200 1.10 13.23 8.08
C THR A 200 2.02 12.90 9.24
N MET A 201 3.31 13.15 9.06
CA MET A 201 4.29 13.13 10.13
C MET A 201 5.51 13.97 9.76
N ARG A 202 6.31 14.33 10.76
CA ARG A 202 7.55 15.09 10.51
C ARG A 202 8.50 14.33 9.57
N GLY A 203 8.87 14.99 8.47
CA GLY A 203 9.76 14.43 7.46
C GLY A 203 9.08 13.62 6.35
N LYS A 204 7.76 13.37 6.46
CA LYS A 204 6.97 12.76 5.39
C LYS A 204 6.34 13.86 4.53
N LYS A 205 6.81 13.98 3.29
CA LYS A 205 6.39 15.04 2.36
C LYS A 205 5.48 14.53 1.25
N ASP A 206 5.56 13.25 0.95
CA ASP A 206 4.89 12.60 -0.17
C ASP A 206 4.53 11.15 0.18
N THR A 207 3.77 10.53 -0.70
CA THR A 207 3.44 9.10 -0.72
C THR A 207 3.69 8.57 -2.11
N PHE A 208 3.77 7.24 -2.25
CA PHE A 208 3.92 6.59 -3.54
C PHE A 208 3.04 5.34 -3.64
N VAL A 209 2.33 5.18 -4.75
CA VAL A 209 1.55 3.98 -5.07
C VAL A 209 2.02 3.41 -6.39
N LEU A 210 2.37 2.12 -6.42
CA LEU A 210 2.55 1.35 -7.65
C LEU A 210 1.47 0.28 -7.74
N ASP A 211 0.60 0.41 -8.73
CA ASP A 211 -0.56 -0.47 -8.93
C ASP A 211 -0.35 -1.39 -10.13
N PHE A 212 -0.44 -2.70 -9.90
CA PHE A 212 -0.26 -3.73 -10.93
C PHE A 212 -1.58 -4.14 -11.62
N VAL A 213 -2.73 -3.72 -11.08
CA VAL A 213 -4.04 -4.29 -11.46
C VAL A 213 -5.05 -3.26 -11.91
N ASN A 214 -5.10 -2.10 -11.23
CA ASN A 214 -6.16 -1.11 -11.46
C ASN A 214 -5.70 -0.05 -12.48
N SER A 215 -6.67 0.54 -13.18
CA SER A 215 -6.41 1.72 -13.98
C SER A 215 -6.42 2.98 -13.11
N ALA A 216 -5.62 3.99 -13.49
CA ALA A 216 -5.62 5.27 -12.80
C ALA A 216 -7.00 5.93 -12.80
N GLU A 217 -7.76 5.75 -13.88
CA GLU A 217 -9.11 6.30 -14.00
C GLU A 217 -10.12 5.65 -13.05
N ASP A 218 -10.11 4.31 -12.89
CA ASP A 218 -10.98 3.62 -11.94
C ASP A 218 -10.72 4.07 -10.51
N ILE A 219 -9.46 4.27 -10.15
CA ILE A 219 -9.08 4.74 -8.82
C ILE A 219 -9.48 6.20 -8.63
N ARG A 220 -9.26 7.07 -9.63
CA ARG A 220 -9.70 8.47 -9.58
C ARG A 220 -11.21 8.57 -9.37
N LYS A 221 -12.01 7.82 -10.14
CA LYS A 221 -13.47 7.75 -9.98
C LYS A 221 -13.90 7.28 -8.59
N ALA A 222 -13.15 6.36 -7.99
CA ALA A 222 -13.44 5.90 -6.63
C ALA A 222 -13.21 6.99 -5.57
N PHE A 223 -12.27 7.92 -5.81
CA PHE A 223 -11.96 9.02 -4.90
C PHE A 223 -12.82 10.28 -5.15
N GLU A 224 -13.34 10.45 -6.37
CA GLU A 224 -14.08 11.64 -6.78
C GLU A 224 -15.17 12.11 -5.79
N PRO A 225 -16.06 11.21 -5.27
CA PRO A 225 -17.06 11.62 -4.29
C PRO A 225 -16.49 12.22 -3.01
N TYR A 226 -15.30 11.80 -2.60
CA TYR A 226 -14.65 12.25 -1.36
C TYR A 226 -13.83 13.53 -1.55
N TYR A 227 -13.43 13.83 -2.78
CA TYR A 227 -12.76 15.11 -3.12
C TYR A 227 -13.75 16.25 -3.30
N GLU A 228 -14.95 15.97 -3.81
CA GLU A 228 -15.92 16.97 -4.25
C GLU A 228 -17.12 17.13 -3.32
N GLU A 229 -17.47 16.13 -2.50
CA GLU A 229 -18.61 16.22 -1.59
C GLU A 229 -18.35 17.18 -0.43
N THR A 230 -18.65 18.45 -0.71
CA THR A 230 -19.17 19.35 0.30
C THR A 230 -20.70 19.33 0.17
N VAL A 231 -21.36 18.35 0.69
CA VAL A 231 -22.80 18.46 0.92
C VAL A 231 -22.96 19.39 2.11
N LEU A 232 -23.12 20.65 1.80
CA LEU A 232 -23.61 21.66 2.73
C LEU A 232 -25.09 21.32 2.97
N GLU A 233 -25.39 20.48 3.96
CA GLU A 233 -26.75 20.35 4.48
C GLU A 233 -27.17 21.56 5.33
N GLU A 234 -26.19 22.35 5.81
CA GLU A 234 -26.44 23.66 6.47
C GLU A 234 -25.24 24.59 6.21
N GLU A 235 -25.54 25.85 5.89
CA GLU A 235 -24.53 26.91 5.82
C GLU A 235 -23.86 27.04 7.20
N THR A 236 -22.67 26.51 7.34
CA THR A 236 -21.87 26.76 8.54
C THR A 236 -21.51 28.23 8.57
N ASP A 237 -21.95 28.97 9.60
CA ASP A 237 -21.62 30.37 9.78
C ASP A 237 -20.08 30.56 9.69
N PRO A 238 -19.58 31.33 8.73
CA PRO A 238 -18.14 31.56 8.56
C PRO A 238 -17.44 32.05 9.83
N ASN A 239 -18.18 32.70 10.74
CA ASN A 239 -17.64 33.22 11.99
C ASN A 239 -17.25 32.11 12.97
N VAL A 240 -17.92 30.96 12.96
CA VAL A 240 -17.57 29.81 13.83
C VAL A 240 -16.20 29.25 13.48
N VAL A 241 -15.84 29.25 12.19
CA VAL A 241 -14.51 28.78 11.73
C VAL A 241 -13.41 29.77 12.11
N TYR A 242 -13.71 31.08 12.06
CA TYR A 242 -12.77 32.13 12.50
C TYR A 242 -12.56 32.11 14.00
N ASP A 243 -13.58 31.88 14.81
CA ASP A 243 -13.48 31.79 16.25
C ASP A 243 -12.69 30.56 16.71
N LEU A 244 -12.87 29.41 16.05
CA LEU A 244 -12.07 28.20 16.28
C LEU A 244 -10.60 28.41 15.92
N LYS A 245 -10.30 29.10 14.82
CA LYS A 245 -8.93 29.42 14.42
C LYS A 245 -8.26 30.37 15.41
N ASN A 246 -8.95 31.43 15.82
CA ASN A 246 -8.46 32.36 16.83
C ASN A 246 -8.20 31.68 18.17
N THR A 247 -9.09 30.79 18.60
CA THR A 247 -8.91 29.99 19.83
C THR A 247 -7.70 29.06 19.74
N LEU A 248 -7.42 28.46 18.57
CA LEU A 248 -6.24 27.62 18.35
C LEU A 248 -4.92 28.41 18.32
N ASP A 249 -4.97 29.65 17.80
CA ASP A 249 -3.78 30.53 17.76
C ASP A 249 -3.43 31.10 19.14
N GLU A 250 -4.41 31.22 20.08
CA GLU A 250 -4.18 31.59 21.47
C GLU A 250 -3.47 30.49 22.31
N TYR A 251 -3.47 29.23 21.85
CA TYR A 251 -2.79 28.11 22.54
C TYR A 251 -1.42 27.75 21.91
N ARG A 252 -0.89 28.59 21.02
CA ARG A 252 0.46 28.49 20.44
C ARG A 252 1.44 29.44 21.12
#